data_b0fb0fae56754489586fba0d8f7a70c9
#
_entry.id   b0fb0fae56754489586fba0d8f7a70c9
#
_cell.length_a   1.000
_cell.length_b   1.000
_cell.length_c   1.000
_cell.angle_alpha   90.00
_cell.angle_beta   90.00
_cell.angle_gamma   90.00
#
_symmetry.space_group_name_H-M   'P 1'
#
loop_
_entity.id
_entity.type
_entity.pdbx_description
1 polymer ?
#
loop_
_entity_poly.entity_id
_entity_poly.type
_entity_poly.pdbx_seq_one_letter_code
_entity_poly.pdbx_strand_id
1 'polypeptide(L)'
;INNINKCIKRAGLKIENLILEPLASSLAVLSEEEKEAGVCLVDIGGGTTDIAVFYDNIIRHTAVIPFGGDIVTADIKQGCMVMHNQAELLKTKFGRAIADEANPNEIVAIPGFRNRPAKEISVKNLANIIEARMEEIIEMVHTEIISSGFHKKLAAGIVVTGGGSQLNNLKQLFEYMTGLD
;
A
#
# COMPACT_ATOMS: atom_id res chain seq x y z
N ILE A 1 0.52 7.28 -22.10
CA ILE A 1 1.26 8.49 -22.49
C ILE A 1 0.42 9.32 -23.47
N ASN A 2 -0.01 8.79 -24.66
CA ASN A 2 -0.73 9.58 -25.65
C ASN A 2 -2.05 10.20 -25.16
N ASN A 3 -2.81 9.49 -24.31
CA ASN A 3 -4.06 9.99 -23.76
C ASN A 3 -3.83 11.11 -22.75
N ILE A 4 -2.83 11.00 -21.89
CA ILE A 4 -2.43 12.05 -20.94
C ILE A 4 -2.05 13.31 -21.72
N ASN A 5 -1.19 13.19 -22.74
CA ASN A 5 -0.79 14.31 -23.60
C ASN A 5 -2.00 15.00 -24.26
N LYS A 6 -2.98 14.21 -24.76
CA LYS A 6 -4.19 14.78 -25.35
C LYS A 6 -5.06 15.51 -24.33
N CYS A 7 -5.21 14.96 -23.12
CA CYS A 7 -6.00 15.59 -22.06
C CYS A 7 -5.39 16.93 -21.63
N ILE A 8 -4.08 16.98 -21.40
CA ILE A 8 -3.37 18.18 -20.96
C ILE A 8 -3.44 19.27 -22.06
N LYS A 9 -3.18 18.90 -23.32
CA LYS A 9 -3.30 19.84 -24.46
C LYS A 9 -4.73 20.37 -24.63
N ARG A 10 -5.77 19.51 -24.45
CA ARG A 10 -7.17 19.97 -24.50
C ARG A 10 -7.54 20.90 -23.37
N ALA A 11 -6.88 20.78 -22.20
CA ALA A 11 -7.03 21.72 -21.08
C ALA A 11 -6.26 23.04 -21.29
N GLY A 12 -5.60 23.23 -22.45
CA GLY A 12 -4.83 24.44 -22.76
C GLY A 12 -3.48 24.53 -22.05
N LEU A 13 -3.00 23.42 -21.49
CA LEU A 13 -1.73 23.35 -20.76
C LEU A 13 -0.61 22.79 -21.63
N LYS A 14 0.63 23.19 -21.31
CA LYS A 14 1.85 22.67 -21.92
C LYS A 14 2.49 21.65 -21.00
N ILE A 15 2.96 20.55 -21.59
CA ILE A 15 3.72 19.53 -20.87
C ILE A 15 5.19 19.90 -20.95
N GLU A 16 5.82 20.04 -19.81
CA GLU A 16 7.27 20.28 -19.71
C GLU A 16 8.03 18.95 -19.74
N ASN A 17 7.65 18.01 -18.86
CA ASN A 17 8.30 16.72 -18.74
C ASN A 17 7.30 15.62 -18.43
N LEU A 18 7.66 14.38 -18.76
CA LEU A 18 6.98 13.16 -18.35
C LEU A 18 7.96 12.30 -17.56
N ILE A 19 7.63 12.00 -16.32
CA ILE A 19 8.44 11.19 -15.42
C ILE A 19 7.62 9.97 -15.02
N LEU A 20 8.23 8.80 -14.96
CA LEU A 20 7.59 7.60 -14.42
C LEU A 20 7.37 7.77 -12.92
N GLU A 21 6.20 7.38 -12.44
CA GLU A 21 5.81 7.51 -11.03
C GLU A 21 6.84 6.91 -10.07
N PRO A 22 7.33 5.65 -10.22
CA PRO A 22 8.33 5.09 -9.33
C PRO A 22 9.65 5.88 -9.27
N LEU A 23 10.03 6.55 -10.37
CA LEU A 23 11.20 7.45 -10.36
C LEU A 23 10.92 8.72 -9.56
N ALA A 24 9.73 9.29 -9.71
CA ALA A 24 9.35 10.48 -8.95
C ALA A 24 9.26 10.18 -7.45
N SER A 25 8.60 9.07 -7.08
CA SER A 25 8.50 8.60 -5.69
C SER A 25 9.88 8.32 -5.09
N SER A 26 10.79 7.70 -5.86
CA SER A 26 12.15 7.42 -5.39
C SER A 26 12.96 8.67 -5.05
N LEU A 27 12.77 9.77 -5.80
CA LEU A 27 13.44 11.04 -5.52
C LEU A 27 12.95 11.68 -4.21
N ALA A 28 11.75 11.35 -3.77
CA ALA A 28 11.15 11.91 -2.56
C ALA A 28 11.53 11.14 -1.29
N VAL A 29 11.75 9.81 -1.40
CA VAL A 29 11.83 8.94 -0.23
C VAL A 29 13.11 8.12 -0.11
N LEU A 30 13.91 7.99 -1.17
CA LEU A 30 15.15 7.22 -1.16
C LEU A 30 16.39 8.12 -1.19
N SER A 31 17.39 7.78 -0.40
CA SER A 31 18.72 8.36 -0.49
C SER A 31 19.52 7.73 -1.64
N GLU A 32 20.60 8.40 -2.06
CA GLU A 32 21.52 7.84 -3.09
C GLU A 32 22.26 6.60 -2.56
N GLU A 33 22.58 6.57 -1.25
CA GLU A 33 23.22 5.41 -0.60
C GLU A 33 22.31 4.17 -0.63
N GLU A 34 21.01 4.32 -0.38
CA GLU A 34 20.04 3.23 -0.47
C GLU A 34 19.91 2.70 -1.91
N LYS A 35 19.86 3.59 -2.91
CA LYS A 35 19.80 3.20 -4.32
C LYS A 35 21.09 2.51 -4.77
N GLU A 36 22.25 2.90 -4.26
CA GLU A 36 23.53 2.27 -4.54
C GLU A 36 23.61 0.88 -3.89
N ALA A 37 23.28 0.78 -2.60
CA ALA A 37 23.33 -0.45 -1.82
C ALA A 37 22.34 -1.52 -2.30
N GLY A 38 21.23 -1.10 -2.89
CA GLY A 38 20.13 -1.94 -3.33
C GLY A 38 18.91 -1.83 -2.42
N VAL A 39 17.80 -1.35 -2.97
CA VAL A 39 16.54 -1.12 -2.28
C VAL A 39 15.35 -1.44 -3.18
N CYS A 40 14.30 -1.96 -2.59
CA CYS A 40 13.00 -2.07 -3.24
C CYS A 40 12.06 -0.98 -2.71
N LEU A 41 11.61 -0.09 -3.58
CA LEU A 41 10.56 0.87 -3.29
C LEU A 41 9.20 0.24 -3.59
N VAL A 42 8.29 0.29 -2.62
CA VAL A 42 6.91 -0.21 -2.74
C VAL A 42 5.96 0.94 -2.42
N ASP A 43 5.30 1.46 -3.43
CA ASP A 43 4.33 2.57 -3.32
C ASP A 43 2.91 1.99 -3.31
N ILE A 44 2.26 1.96 -2.14
CA ILE A 44 0.91 1.42 -1.97
C ILE A 44 -0.09 2.57 -2.09
N GLY A 45 -0.60 2.76 -3.28
CA GLY A 45 -1.65 3.74 -3.60
C GLY A 45 -3.05 3.26 -3.24
N GLY A 46 -4.08 3.93 -3.78
CA GLY A 46 -5.47 3.51 -3.65
C GLY A 46 -5.78 2.28 -4.51
N GLY A 47 -5.53 2.36 -5.82
CA GLY A 47 -5.88 1.33 -6.79
C GLY A 47 -4.75 0.38 -7.16
N THR A 48 -3.50 0.78 -7.00
CA THR A 48 -2.30 0.03 -7.39
C THR A 48 -1.26 0.00 -6.28
N THR A 49 -0.37 -0.98 -6.36
CA THR A 49 0.91 -0.98 -5.65
C THR A 49 2.01 -1.02 -6.70
N ASP A 50 2.82 0.02 -6.75
CA ASP A 50 3.91 0.20 -7.70
C ASP A 50 5.23 -0.22 -7.04
N ILE A 51 6.03 -1.00 -7.77
CA ILE A 51 7.28 -1.60 -7.30
C ILE A 51 8.41 -1.09 -8.16
N ALA A 52 9.50 -0.66 -7.54
CA ALA A 52 10.75 -0.34 -8.23
C ALA A 52 11.96 -0.85 -7.45
N VAL A 53 12.80 -1.63 -8.10
CA VAL A 53 14.05 -2.15 -7.54
C VAL A 53 15.19 -1.31 -8.07
N PHE A 54 15.98 -0.74 -7.15
CA PHE A 54 17.20 0.00 -7.46
C PHE A 54 18.44 -0.80 -7.00
N TYR A 55 19.51 -0.73 -7.77
CA TYR A 55 20.81 -1.27 -7.43
C TYR A 55 21.90 -0.57 -8.26
N ASP A 56 23.01 -0.16 -7.66
CA ASP A 56 24.07 0.67 -8.27
C ASP A 56 23.50 1.98 -8.86
N ASN A 57 22.59 2.65 -8.16
CA ASN A 57 21.91 3.88 -8.58
C ASN A 57 21.09 3.75 -9.88
N ILE A 58 20.80 2.52 -10.32
CA ILE A 58 20.05 2.23 -11.54
C ILE A 58 18.77 1.47 -11.18
N ILE A 59 17.66 1.89 -11.79
CA ILE A 59 16.41 1.12 -11.72
C ILE A 59 16.59 -0.19 -12.51
N ARG A 60 16.44 -1.31 -11.83
CA ARG A 60 16.66 -2.67 -12.36
C ARG A 60 15.40 -3.40 -12.72
N HIS A 61 14.32 -3.11 -11.99
CA HIS A 61 13.02 -3.75 -12.20
C HIS A 61 11.91 -2.80 -11.81
N THR A 62 10.78 -2.87 -12.52
CA THR A 62 9.54 -2.20 -12.16
C THR A 62 8.37 -3.13 -12.40
N ALA A 63 7.41 -3.13 -11.49
CA ALA A 63 6.17 -3.88 -11.61
C ALA A 63 5.00 -3.07 -11.04
N VAL A 64 3.80 -3.41 -11.43
CA VAL A 64 2.56 -2.82 -10.93
C VAL A 64 1.62 -3.95 -10.54
N ILE A 65 1.23 -3.98 -9.28
CA ILE A 65 0.20 -4.87 -8.77
C ILE A 65 -1.14 -4.12 -8.81
N PRO A 66 -2.21 -4.70 -9.40
CA PRO A 66 -3.49 -4.00 -9.58
C PRO A 66 -4.35 -4.02 -8.29
N PHE A 67 -3.72 -3.95 -7.13
CA PHE A 67 -4.32 -3.87 -5.81
C PHE A 67 -3.63 -2.81 -4.98
N GLY A 68 -4.41 -2.11 -4.16
CA GLY A 68 -3.94 -1.07 -3.23
C GLY A 68 -4.94 -0.90 -2.09
N GLY A 69 -5.01 0.28 -1.48
CA GLY A 69 -5.87 0.56 -0.34
C GLY A 69 -7.37 0.40 -0.60
N ASP A 70 -7.84 0.52 -1.85
CA ASP A 70 -9.26 0.46 -2.18
C ASP A 70 -9.83 -0.95 -2.06
N ILE A 71 -9.03 -1.99 -2.36
CA ILE A 71 -9.49 -3.37 -2.19
C ILE A 71 -9.60 -3.72 -0.70
N VAL A 72 -8.71 -3.22 0.14
CA VAL A 72 -8.81 -3.35 1.61
C VAL A 72 -10.12 -2.71 2.09
N THR A 73 -10.45 -1.53 1.59
CA THR A 73 -11.73 -0.86 1.92
C THR A 73 -12.93 -1.67 1.45
N ALA A 74 -12.85 -2.30 0.28
CA ALA A 74 -13.92 -3.17 -0.23
C ALA A 74 -14.11 -4.42 0.65
N ASP A 75 -13.03 -5.04 1.12
CA ASP A 75 -13.09 -6.19 2.03
C ASP A 75 -13.68 -5.82 3.38
N ILE A 76 -13.26 -4.67 3.95
CA ILE A 76 -13.86 -4.14 5.19
C ILE A 76 -15.36 -3.87 5.00
N LYS A 77 -15.74 -3.23 3.90
CA LYS A 77 -17.14 -2.97 3.57
C LYS A 77 -17.96 -4.27 3.57
N GLN A 78 -17.42 -5.33 2.95
CA GLN A 78 -18.08 -6.62 2.86
C GLN A 78 -18.08 -7.35 4.20
N GLY A 79 -16.92 -7.51 4.82
CA GLY A 79 -16.75 -8.28 6.07
C GLY A 79 -17.45 -7.62 7.26
N CYS A 80 -17.39 -6.30 7.36
CA CYS A 80 -18.11 -5.54 8.40
C CYS A 80 -19.54 -5.17 8.00
N MET A 81 -20.00 -5.43 6.76
CA MET A 81 -21.31 -5.04 6.24
C MET A 81 -21.64 -3.56 6.56
N VAL A 82 -20.76 -2.65 6.20
CA VAL A 82 -20.87 -1.20 6.38
C VAL A 82 -20.86 -0.48 5.04
N MET A 83 -21.13 0.83 5.02
CA MET A 83 -21.02 1.63 3.79
C MET A 83 -19.55 1.89 3.44
N HIS A 84 -19.25 2.15 2.16
CA HIS A 84 -17.88 2.38 1.68
C HIS A 84 -17.15 3.47 2.48
N ASN A 85 -17.78 4.62 2.71
CA ASN A 85 -17.19 5.72 3.48
C ASN A 85 -16.91 5.33 4.93
N GLN A 86 -17.75 4.46 5.52
CA GLN A 86 -17.54 3.95 6.87
C GLN A 86 -16.38 2.94 6.91
N ALA A 87 -16.27 2.09 5.87
CA ALA A 87 -15.15 1.16 5.72
C ALA A 87 -13.82 1.90 5.57
N GLU A 88 -13.78 2.97 4.77
CA GLU A 88 -12.59 3.82 4.62
C GLU A 88 -12.22 4.50 5.94
N LEU A 89 -13.21 5.01 6.67
CA LEU A 89 -12.99 5.58 8.00
C LEU A 89 -12.45 4.54 9.00
N LEU A 90 -12.98 3.32 8.99
CA LEU A 90 -12.50 2.21 9.82
C LEU A 90 -11.04 1.88 9.49
N LYS A 91 -10.71 1.73 8.21
CA LYS A 91 -9.34 1.47 7.73
C LYS A 91 -8.36 2.53 8.20
N THR A 92 -8.67 3.81 7.94
CA THR A 92 -7.73 4.91 8.18
C THR A 92 -7.57 5.26 9.67
N LYS A 93 -8.59 5.06 10.50
CA LYS A 93 -8.53 5.43 11.92
C LYS A 93 -8.20 4.28 12.86
N PHE A 94 -8.62 3.06 12.54
CA PHE A 94 -8.54 1.91 13.43
C PHE A 94 -7.84 0.71 12.78
N GLY A 95 -7.44 0.82 11.50
CA GLY A 95 -6.81 -0.25 10.76
C GLY A 95 -5.43 -0.61 11.30
N ARG A 96 -5.16 -1.92 11.36
CA ARG A 96 -3.87 -2.52 11.69
C ARG A 96 -3.60 -3.67 10.74
N ALA A 97 -2.35 -3.82 10.34
CA ALA A 97 -1.92 -4.91 9.44
C ALA A 97 -1.65 -6.22 10.18
N ILE A 98 -1.56 -6.21 11.52
CA ILE A 98 -1.36 -7.39 12.35
C ILE A 98 -2.48 -7.47 13.38
N ALA A 99 -3.31 -8.51 13.31
CA ALA A 99 -4.48 -8.66 14.14
C ALA A 99 -4.13 -8.97 15.61
N ASP A 100 -3.02 -9.64 15.85
CA ASP A 100 -2.59 -9.95 17.23
C ASP A 100 -2.12 -8.72 18.01
N GLU A 101 -1.77 -7.64 17.31
CA GLU A 101 -1.47 -6.33 17.91
C GLU A 101 -2.74 -5.51 18.24
N ALA A 102 -3.92 -5.99 17.85
CA ALA A 102 -5.18 -5.34 18.17
C ALA A 102 -5.72 -5.78 19.54
N ASN A 103 -6.20 -4.81 20.34
CA ASN A 103 -6.86 -5.14 21.60
C ASN A 103 -8.16 -5.92 21.33
N PRO A 104 -8.30 -7.16 21.84
CA PRO A 104 -9.47 -8.01 21.57
C PRO A 104 -10.79 -7.45 22.13
N ASN A 105 -10.72 -6.57 23.12
CA ASN A 105 -11.88 -5.96 23.76
C ASN A 105 -12.23 -4.58 23.18
N GLU A 106 -11.47 -4.09 22.22
CA GLU A 106 -11.72 -2.79 21.59
C GLU A 106 -12.85 -2.89 20.57
N ILE A 107 -13.87 -2.05 20.74
CA ILE A 107 -15.05 -1.99 19.88
C ILE A 107 -15.22 -0.56 19.38
N VAL A 108 -15.47 -0.43 18.08
CA VAL A 108 -15.81 0.86 17.44
C VAL A 108 -17.27 0.86 17.05
N ALA A 109 -18.01 1.87 17.50
CA ALA A 109 -19.40 2.06 17.14
C ALA A 109 -19.52 2.92 15.87
N ILE A 110 -20.16 2.38 14.84
CA ILE A 110 -20.45 3.07 13.58
C ILE A 110 -21.92 3.51 13.59
N PRO A 111 -22.23 4.79 13.33
CA PRO A 111 -23.60 5.26 13.27
C PRO A 111 -24.45 4.45 12.27
N GLY A 112 -25.62 4.01 12.72
CA GLY A 112 -26.58 3.31 11.86
C GLY A 112 -27.20 4.23 10.81
N PHE A 113 -27.67 3.65 9.70
CA PHE A 113 -28.32 4.39 8.63
C PHE A 113 -29.84 4.50 8.90
N ARG A 114 -30.43 5.69 8.69
CA ARG A 114 -31.89 5.95 8.82
C ARG A 114 -32.48 5.46 10.15
N ASN A 115 -32.03 6.00 11.27
CA ASN A 115 -32.51 5.66 12.63
C ASN A 115 -32.27 4.20 13.07
N ARG A 116 -31.41 3.44 12.37
CA ARG A 116 -30.96 2.14 12.88
C ARG A 116 -29.98 2.34 14.03
N PRO A 117 -29.91 1.40 14.98
CA PRO A 117 -28.92 1.47 16.05
C PRO A 117 -27.50 1.47 15.48
N ALA A 118 -26.57 2.02 16.25
CA ALA A 118 -25.15 1.96 15.92
C ALA A 118 -24.72 0.49 15.78
N LYS A 119 -23.81 0.25 14.83
CA LYS A 119 -23.21 -1.07 14.64
C LYS A 119 -21.86 -1.11 15.34
N GLU A 120 -21.68 -2.09 16.19
CA GLU A 120 -20.43 -2.37 16.87
C GLU A 120 -19.52 -3.24 16.02
N ILE A 121 -18.28 -2.81 15.85
CA ILE A 121 -17.23 -3.49 15.08
C ILE A 121 -16.06 -3.78 16.01
N SER A 122 -15.70 -5.04 16.18
CA SER A 122 -14.46 -5.43 16.88
C SER A 122 -13.23 -4.98 16.09
N VAL A 123 -12.31 -4.27 16.74
CA VAL A 123 -11.05 -3.83 16.11
C VAL A 123 -10.19 -5.03 15.72
N LYS A 124 -10.22 -6.12 16.50
CA LYS A 124 -9.52 -7.36 16.15
C LYS A 124 -10.10 -8.00 14.89
N ASN A 125 -11.42 -8.05 14.72
CA ASN A 125 -12.02 -8.56 13.49
C ASN A 125 -11.71 -7.67 12.28
N LEU A 126 -11.69 -6.35 12.46
CA LEU A 126 -11.26 -5.40 11.45
C LEU A 126 -9.81 -5.67 11.02
N ALA A 127 -8.92 -5.85 12.00
CA ALA A 127 -7.52 -6.15 11.76
C ALA A 127 -7.34 -7.49 11.02
N ASN A 128 -8.06 -8.54 11.36
CA ASN A 128 -8.02 -9.83 10.63
C ASN A 128 -8.38 -9.67 9.14
N ILE A 129 -9.38 -8.84 8.82
CA ILE A 129 -9.77 -8.59 7.42
C ILE A 129 -8.64 -7.85 6.69
N ILE A 130 -8.04 -6.86 7.33
CA ILE A 130 -6.97 -6.04 6.75
C ILE A 130 -5.70 -6.88 6.56
N GLU A 131 -5.28 -7.63 7.58
CA GLU A 131 -4.11 -8.51 7.58
C GLU A 131 -4.17 -9.49 6.41
N ALA A 132 -5.28 -10.23 6.27
CA ALA A 132 -5.43 -11.20 5.19
C ALA A 132 -5.25 -10.57 3.79
N ARG A 133 -5.75 -9.34 3.56
CA ARG A 133 -5.56 -8.65 2.28
C ARG A 133 -4.14 -8.12 2.12
N MET A 134 -3.55 -7.61 3.20
CA MET A 134 -2.18 -7.10 3.16
C MET A 134 -1.18 -8.23 2.94
N GLU A 135 -1.39 -9.41 3.54
CA GLU A 135 -0.60 -10.60 3.27
C GLU A 135 -0.60 -10.96 1.77
N GLU A 136 -1.77 -10.96 1.12
CA GLU A 136 -1.88 -11.23 -0.31
C GLU A 136 -1.10 -10.20 -1.16
N ILE A 137 -1.22 -8.90 -0.83
CA ILE A 137 -0.47 -7.84 -1.53
C ILE A 137 1.04 -8.03 -1.32
N ILE A 138 1.48 -8.28 -0.08
CA ILE A 138 2.90 -8.47 0.25
C ILE A 138 3.46 -9.72 -0.43
N GLU A 139 2.70 -10.81 -0.51
CA GLU A 139 3.11 -12.03 -1.24
C GLU A 139 3.35 -11.73 -2.72
N MET A 140 2.48 -10.94 -3.37
CA MET A 140 2.69 -10.50 -4.75
C MET A 140 3.93 -9.61 -4.87
N VAL A 141 4.13 -8.66 -3.95
CA VAL A 141 5.35 -7.82 -3.91
C VAL A 141 6.59 -8.70 -3.78
N HIS A 142 6.61 -9.65 -2.85
CA HIS A 142 7.73 -10.56 -2.64
C HIS A 142 8.02 -11.42 -3.87
N THR A 143 6.98 -11.89 -4.55
CA THR A 143 7.10 -12.63 -5.82
C THR A 143 7.78 -11.77 -6.90
N GLU A 144 7.40 -10.50 -7.03
CA GLU A 144 8.03 -9.56 -7.97
C GLU A 144 9.49 -9.27 -7.61
N ILE A 145 9.81 -9.12 -6.32
CA ILE A 145 11.19 -8.96 -5.84
C ILE A 145 12.04 -10.17 -6.21
N ILE A 146 11.53 -11.39 -6.02
CA ILE A 146 12.24 -12.62 -6.40
C ILE A 146 12.42 -12.68 -7.92
N SER A 147 11.38 -12.39 -8.70
CA SER A 147 11.40 -12.44 -10.17
C SER A 147 12.36 -11.41 -10.77
N SER A 148 12.61 -10.31 -10.10
CA SER A 148 13.59 -9.29 -10.49
C SER A 148 15.03 -9.84 -10.57
N GLY A 149 15.33 -10.93 -9.85
CA GLY A 149 16.68 -11.47 -9.68
C GLY A 149 17.58 -10.67 -8.73
N PHE A 150 17.06 -9.62 -8.10
CA PHE A 150 17.81 -8.75 -7.17
C PHE A 150 17.51 -9.01 -5.68
N HIS A 151 16.64 -9.93 -5.34
CA HIS A 151 16.25 -10.26 -3.96
C HIS A 151 17.43 -10.33 -2.97
N LYS A 152 18.56 -10.98 -3.36
CA LYS A 152 19.75 -11.12 -2.50
C LYS A 152 20.68 -9.90 -2.52
N LYS A 153 20.34 -8.85 -3.24
CA LYS A 153 21.15 -7.63 -3.41
C LYS A 153 20.48 -6.39 -2.80
N LEU A 154 19.41 -6.55 -2.05
CA LEU A 154 18.69 -5.46 -1.40
C LEU A 154 19.24 -5.24 0.01
N ALA A 155 20.46 -4.68 0.08
CA ALA A 155 21.10 -4.41 1.37
C ALA A 155 20.39 -3.31 2.19
N ALA A 156 19.69 -2.41 1.52
CA ALA A 156 18.84 -1.40 2.14
C ALA A 156 17.36 -1.84 2.27
N GLY A 157 17.06 -3.12 1.98
CA GLY A 157 15.76 -3.72 2.24
C GLY A 157 14.61 -3.18 1.39
N ILE A 158 13.46 -2.95 2.03
CA ILE A 158 12.22 -2.46 1.41
C ILE A 158 11.82 -1.13 2.03
N VAL A 159 11.60 -0.12 1.19
CA VAL A 159 11.02 1.15 1.61
C VAL A 159 9.58 1.21 1.12
N VAL A 160 8.63 1.34 2.06
CA VAL A 160 7.20 1.42 1.76
C VAL A 160 6.73 2.86 1.83
N THR A 161 6.01 3.31 0.80
CA THR A 161 5.46 4.66 0.68
C THR A 161 4.01 4.61 0.21
N GLY A 162 3.41 5.77 -0.06
CA GLY A 162 2.00 5.90 -0.44
C GLY A 162 1.04 5.93 0.74
N GLY A 163 -0.25 6.09 0.45
CA GLY A 163 -1.30 6.15 1.47
C GLY A 163 -1.43 4.86 2.29
N GLY A 164 -1.21 3.69 1.64
CA GLY A 164 -1.25 2.38 2.29
C GLY A 164 -0.15 2.20 3.33
N SER A 165 1.00 2.85 3.19
CA SER A 165 2.11 2.77 4.16
C SER A 165 1.76 3.31 5.55
N GLN A 166 0.70 4.11 5.66
CA GLN A 166 0.24 4.66 6.93
C GLN A 166 -0.52 3.67 7.80
N LEU A 167 -0.76 2.45 7.31
CA LEU A 167 -1.42 1.41 8.08
C LEU A 167 -0.54 0.95 9.24
N ASN A 168 -1.10 0.95 10.45
CA ASN A 168 -0.36 0.51 11.63
C ASN A 168 0.17 -0.92 11.48
N ASN A 169 1.40 -1.14 11.93
CA ASN A 169 2.10 -2.44 11.91
C ASN A 169 2.41 -2.99 10.49
N LEU A 170 2.22 -2.20 9.42
CA LEU A 170 2.48 -2.66 8.06
C LEU A 170 3.96 -3.02 7.83
N LYS A 171 4.88 -2.17 8.33
CA LYS A 171 6.32 -2.44 8.25
C LYS A 171 6.67 -3.80 8.88
N GLN A 172 6.17 -4.06 10.08
CA GLN A 172 6.39 -5.34 10.79
C GLN A 172 5.86 -6.53 9.98
N LEU A 173 4.70 -6.38 9.31
CA LEU A 173 4.15 -7.44 8.47
C LEU A 173 5.05 -7.69 7.25
N PHE A 174 5.58 -6.63 6.61
CA PHE A 174 6.56 -6.78 5.52
C PHE A 174 7.81 -7.53 5.97
N GLU A 175 8.42 -7.12 7.08
CA GLU A 175 9.61 -7.77 7.65
C GLU A 175 9.34 -9.25 7.95
N TYR A 176 8.19 -9.55 8.55
CA TYR A 176 7.79 -10.92 8.90
C TYR A 176 7.63 -11.82 7.66
N MET A 177 6.99 -11.31 6.61
CA MET A 177 6.67 -12.10 5.42
C MET A 177 7.83 -12.22 4.44
N THR A 178 8.66 -11.18 4.32
CA THR A 178 9.73 -11.13 3.29
C THR A 178 11.11 -11.46 3.83
N GLY A 179 11.30 -11.30 5.15
CA GLY A 179 12.62 -11.40 5.78
C GLY A 179 13.59 -10.27 5.37
N LEU A 180 13.07 -9.17 4.79
CA LEU A 180 13.80 -7.96 4.42
C LEU A 180 13.37 -6.82 5.34
N ASP A 181 14.35 -6.01 5.79
CA ASP A 181 14.13 -4.84 6.66
C ASP A 181 13.56 -3.64 5.88
#